data_c26daf2b6ac127595b268bf015fc8aa2
#
_entry.id   c26daf2b6ac127595b268bf015fc8aa2
#
_cell.length_a   1.000
_cell.length_b   1.000
_cell.length_c   1.000
_cell.angle_alpha   90.00
_cell.angle_beta   90.00
_cell.angle_gamma   90.00
#
_symmetry.space_group_name_H-M   'P 1'
#
loop_
_entity.id
_entity.type
_entity.pdbx_description
1 polymer ?
#
loop_
_entity_poly.entity_id
_entity_poly.type
_entity_poly.pdbx_seq_one_letter_code
_entity_poly.pdbx_strand_id
1 'polypeptide(L)'
;MSLAGLVLVVEDEDPVRRYTVSLLEELGFTVLQAIDGIEAIEVLRHRSGEISLMLLDHSMPGLSGEEVLAELEREGLTVPVVLTSGYDRTSLERRFAGHEIADYLQKPFRLETLDETVRAVLANRAQAS
;
A
#
# COMPACT_ATOMS: atom_id res chain seq x y z
N MET A 1 -17.62 -0.89 16.22
CA MET A 1 -16.62 -1.77 15.59
C MET A 1 -16.35 -1.29 14.17
N SER A 2 -15.10 -1.08 13.85
CA SER A 2 -14.74 -0.67 12.49
C SER A 2 -14.71 -1.89 11.58
N LEU A 3 -15.40 -1.79 10.44
CA LEU A 3 -15.39 -2.84 9.42
C LEU A 3 -14.36 -2.56 8.34
N ALA A 4 -13.71 -1.41 8.41
CA ALA A 4 -12.84 -0.97 7.33
C ALA A 4 -11.50 -1.70 7.31
N GLY A 5 -10.87 -1.88 8.45
CA GLY A 5 -9.59 -2.58 8.54
C GLY A 5 -8.41 -1.67 8.80
N LEU A 6 -7.23 -2.29 8.80
CA LEU A 6 -5.96 -1.64 9.10
C LEU A 6 -5.12 -1.52 7.82
N VAL A 7 -4.76 -0.30 7.46
CA VAL A 7 -4.00 -0.01 6.25
C VAL A 7 -2.61 0.50 6.63
N LEU A 8 -1.57 -0.03 6.00
CA LEU A 8 -0.20 0.47 6.16
C LEU A 8 0.11 1.42 5.00
N VAL A 9 0.46 2.66 5.32
CA VAL A 9 0.87 3.66 4.33
C VAL A 9 2.38 3.81 4.37
N VAL A 10 3.04 3.54 3.26
CA VAL A 10 4.49 3.65 3.13
C VAL A 10 4.81 4.79 2.16
N GLU A 11 5.29 5.90 2.70
CA GLU A 11 5.53 7.12 1.94
C GLU A 11 6.58 7.96 2.66
N ASP A 12 7.65 8.34 1.98
CA ASP A 12 8.73 9.11 2.58
C ASP A 12 8.45 10.61 2.70
N GLU A 13 7.60 11.15 1.83
CA GLU A 13 7.29 12.58 1.85
C GLU A 13 6.20 12.88 2.88
N ASP A 14 6.55 13.64 3.91
CA ASP A 14 5.63 13.94 5.02
C ASP A 14 4.29 14.52 4.56
N PRO A 15 4.25 15.56 3.70
CA PRO A 15 2.95 16.12 3.31
C PRO A 15 2.08 15.11 2.56
N VAL A 16 2.68 14.31 1.69
CA VAL A 16 1.94 13.30 0.92
C VAL A 16 1.44 12.20 1.85
N ARG A 17 2.28 11.75 2.77
CA ARG A 17 1.89 10.72 3.73
C ARG A 17 0.72 11.19 4.61
N ARG A 18 0.81 12.42 5.13
CA ARG A 18 -0.25 12.98 5.97
C ARG A 18 -1.56 13.12 5.23
N TYR A 19 -1.49 13.54 3.98
CA TYR A 19 -2.68 13.67 3.14
C TYR A 19 -3.34 12.30 2.97
N THR A 20 -2.56 11.30 2.60
CA THR A 20 -3.07 9.94 2.38
C THR A 20 -3.67 9.35 3.65
N VAL A 21 -2.99 9.53 4.77
CA VAL A 21 -3.48 9.04 6.07
C VAL A 21 -4.80 9.71 6.42
N SER A 22 -4.90 11.04 6.23
CA SER A 22 -6.14 11.78 6.51
C SER A 22 -7.31 11.27 5.69
N LEU A 23 -7.08 10.99 4.39
CA LEU A 23 -8.14 10.45 3.54
C LEU A 23 -8.60 9.08 4.02
N LEU A 24 -7.68 8.21 4.36
CA LEU A 24 -8.02 6.86 4.83
C LEU A 24 -8.78 6.90 6.15
N GLU A 25 -8.37 7.77 7.06
CA GLU A 25 -9.07 7.93 8.34
C GLU A 25 -10.48 8.47 8.14
N GLU A 26 -10.64 9.40 7.20
CA GLU A 26 -11.96 9.91 6.85
C GLU A 26 -12.86 8.82 6.30
N LEU A 27 -12.27 7.84 5.60
CA LEU A 27 -13.01 6.69 5.08
C LEU A 27 -13.29 5.63 6.14
N GLY A 28 -12.78 5.78 7.35
CA GLY A 28 -13.05 4.88 8.46
C GLY A 28 -11.97 3.83 8.73
N PHE A 29 -10.83 3.91 8.02
CA PHE A 29 -9.74 2.97 8.24
C PHE A 29 -8.88 3.38 9.42
N THR A 30 -8.28 2.38 10.07
CA THR A 30 -7.18 2.60 11.01
C THR A 30 -5.90 2.53 10.19
N VAL A 31 -4.94 3.41 10.47
CA VAL A 31 -3.76 3.55 9.62
C VAL A 31 -2.48 3.43 10.43
N LEU A 32 -1.55 2.62 9.91
CA LEU A 32 -0.15 2.60 10.36
C LEU A 32 0.67 3.30 9.30
N GLN A 33 1.77 3.91 9.70
CA GLN A 33 2.63 4.67 8.80
C GLN A 33 4.04 4.13 8.82
N ALA A 34 4.69 4.14 7.66
CA ALA A 34 6.11 3.87 7.53
C ALA A 34 6.71 4.93 6.62
N ILE A 35 7.87 5.44 6.97
CA ILE A 35 8.52 6.51 6.21
C ILE A 35 9.43 5.99 5.12
N ASP A 36 9.75 4.71 5.13
CA ASP A 36 10.59 4.08 4.11
C ASP A 36 10.35 2.58 4.07
N GLY A 37 11.03 1.91 3.15
CA GLY A 37 10.86 0.48 2.95
C GLY A 37 11.34 -0.38 4.12
N ILE A 38 12.40 0.06 4.79
CA ILE A 38 12.94 -0.68 5.93
C ILE A 38 11.91 -0.71 7.06
N GLU A 39 11.34 0.45 7.36
CA GLU A 39 10.31 0.56 8.39
C GLU A 39 9.07 -0.26 8.03
N ALA A 40 8.69 -0.25 6.74
CA ALA A 40 7.55 -1.03 6.26
C ALA A 40 7.76 -2.52 6.50
N ILE A 41 8.95 -3.02 6.18
CA ILE A 41 9.27 -4.43 6.37
C ILE A 41 9.21 -4.80 7.86
N GLU A 42 9.74 -3.93 8.73
CA GLU A 42 9.67 -4.13 10.17
C GLU A 42 8.23 -4.25 10.66
N VAL A 43 7.38 -3.35 10.22
CA VAL A 43 5.96 -3.37 10.59
C VAL A 43 5.33 -4.69 10.15
N LEU A 44 5.60 -5.11 8.92
CA LEU A 44 5.01 -6.34 8.39
C LEU A 44 5.52 -7.59 9.08
N ARG A 45 6.78 -7.61 9.49
CA ARG A 45 7.32 -8.74 10.26
C ARG A 45 6.56 -8.97 11.55
N HIS A 46 6.15 -7.88 12.20
CA HIS A 46 5.49 -7.95 13.50
C HIS A 46 3.97 -8.02 13.40
N ARG A 47 3.38 -7.48 12.34
CA ARG A 47 1.94 -7.28 12.27
C ARG A 47 1.29 -7.67 10.93
N SER A 48 1.94 -8.48 10.10
CA SER A 48 1.41 -8.79 8.78
C SER A 48 0.00 -9.39 8.82
N GLY A 49 -0.30 -10.22 9.83
CA GLY A 49 -1.61 -10.83 9.96
C GLY A 49 -2.74 -9.86 10.27
N GLU A 50 -2.41 -8.68 10.75
CA GLU A 50 -3.39 -7.65 11.10
C GLU A 50 -3.61 -6.62 10.00
N ILE A 51 -2.66 -6.51 9.05
CA ILE A 51 -2.71 -5.48 8.01
C ILE A 51 -3.51 -5.99 6.83
N SER A 52 -4.55 -5.25 6.50
CA SER A 52 -5.47 -5.62 5.43
C SER A 52 -4.95 -5.23 4.05
N LEU A 53 -4.14 -4.18 3.99
CA LEU A 53 -3.67 -3.63 2.73
C LEU A 53 -2.49 -2.71 2.98
N MET A 54 -1.53 -2.67 2.04
CA MET A 54 -0.41 -1.75 2.09
C MET A 54 -0.46 -0.82 0.87
N LEU A 55 -0.44 0.49 1.12
CA LEU A 55 -0.20 1.47 0.07
C LEU A 55 1.29 1.73 0.06
N LEU A 56 1.94 1.39 -1.04
CA LEU A 56 3.39 1.46 -1.15
C LEU A 56 3.78 2.45 -2.23
N ASP A 57 4.50 3.49 -1.83
CA ASP A 57 5.05 4.46 -2.79
C ASP A 57 6.14 3.78 -3.60
N HIS A 58 6.08 3.95 -4.92
CA HIS A 58 7.03 3.36 -5.86
C HIS A 58 8.44 3.95 -5.70
N SER A 59 8.53 5.26 -5.53
CA SER A 59 9.81 5.98 -5.51
C SER A 59 10.16 6.47 -4.12
N MET A 60 11.06 5.75 -3.45
CA MET A 60 11.54 6.14 -2.14
C MET A 60 13.06 6.01 -2.10
N PRO A 61 13.76 6.85 -1.32
CA PRO A 61 15.19 6.66 -1.12
C PRO A 61 15.45 5.39 -0.30
N GLY A 62 16.61 4.81 -0.46
CA GLY A 62 16.95 3.55 0.21
C GLY A 62 16.33 2.37 -0.53
N LEU A 63 15.49 1.61 0.15
CA LEU A 63 14.80 0.49 -0.51
C LEU A 63 13.68 1.01 -1.41
N SER A 64 13.74 0.67 -2.70
CA SER A 64 12.67 0.99 -3.64
C SER A 64 11.45 0.12 -3.38
N GLY A 65 10.32 0.45 -4.01
CA GLY A 65 9.13 -0.38 -3.92
C GLY A 65 9.39 -1.81 -4.36
N GLU A 66 10.15 -1.97 -5.44
CA GLU A 66 10.50 -3.30 -5.96
C GLU A 66 11.33 -4.09 -4.96
N GLU A 67 12.29 -3.44 -4.31
CA GLU A 67 13.12 -4.09 -3.30
C GLU A 67 12.31 -4.49 -2.05
N VAL A 68 11.35 -3.67 -1.66
CA VAL A 68 10.44 -4.01 -0.56
C VAL A 68 9.66 -5.27 -0.89
N LEU A 69 9.09 -5.33 -2.10
CA LEU A 69 8.31 -6.50 -2.52
C LEU A 69 9.16 -7.76 -2.57
N ALA A 70 10.38 -7.64 -3.12
CA ALA A 70 11.29 -8.78 -3.18
C ALA A 70 11.63 -9.31 -1.78
N GLU A 71 11.84 -8.40 -0.84
CA GLU A 71 12.14 -8.80 0.54
C GLU A 71 10.95 -9.49 1.20
N LEU A 72 9.74 -8.97 0.99
CA LEU A 72 8.54 -9.59 1.54
C LEU A 72 8.33 -10.98 0.97
N GLU A 73 8.54 -11.15 -0.34
CA GLU A 73 8.44 -12.46 -0.99
C GLU A 73 9.46 -13.44 -0.42
N ARG A 74 10.69 -12.97 -0.22
CA ARG A 74 11.75 -13.79 0.35
C ARG A 74 11.43 -14.27 1.77
N GLU A 75 10.76 -13.42 2.54
CA GLU A 75 10.39 -13.74 3.94
C GLU A 75 9.05 -14.44 4.06
N GLY A 76 8.34 -14.64 2.97
CA GLY A 76 7.03 -15.28 3.00
C GLY A 76 5.93 -14.43 3.63
N LEU A 77 6.12 -13.11 3.64
CA LEU A 77 5.13 -12.18 4.18
C LEU A 77 4.19 -11.77 3.05
N THR A 78 2.89 -11.91 3.26
CA THR A 78 1.89 -11.57 2.26
C THR A 78 0.97 -10.48 2.76
N VAL A 79 0.69 -9.52 1.89
CA VAL A 79 -0.25 -8.43 2.13
C VAL A 79 -0.69 -7.92 0.76
N PRO A 80 -1.98 -7.58 0.56
CA PRO A 80 -2.37 -6.94 -0.70
C PRO A 80 -1.68 -5.60 -0.84
N VAL A 81 -1.08 -5.35 -2.00
CA VAL A 81 -0.30 -4.14 -2.25
C VAL A 81 -0.97 -3.28 -3.32
N VAL A 82 -1.19 -2.02 -2.99
CA VAL A 82 -1.55 -0.99 -3.96
C VAL A 82 -0.33 -0.08 -4.12
N LEU A 83 0.21 -0.01 -5.33
CA LEU A 83 1.35 0.86 -5.61
C LEU A 83 0.86 2.27 -5.90
N THR A 84 1.50 3.25 -5.30
CA THR A 84 1.22 4.66 -5.59
C THR A 84 2.43 5.27 -6.27
N SER A 85 2.21 6.12 -7.28
CA SER A 85 3.30 6.71 -8.05
C SER A 85 2.79 7.87 -8.90
N GLY A 86 3.71 8.76 -9.29
CA GLY A 86 3.42 9.78 -10.29
C GLY A 86 3.40 9.24 -11.71
N TYR A 87 3.88 8.02 -11.92
CA TYR A 87 3.87 7.38 -13.24
C TYR A 87 2.50 6.80 -13.53
N ASP A 88 2.20 6.65 -14.84
CA ASP A 88 0.92 6.06 -15.23
C ASP A 88 0.88 4.56 -14.97
N ARG A 89 -0.33 4.01 -15.02
CA ARG A 89 -0.57 2.60 -14.72
C ARG A 89 0.21 1.65 -15.64
N THR A 90 0.25 1.97 -16.93
CA THR A 90 0.94 1.11 -17.92
C THR A 90 2.42 0.99 -17.60
N SER A 91 3.07 2.11 -17.26
CA SER A 91 4.48 2.11 -16.88
C SER A 91 4.73 1.27 -15.63
N LEU A 92 3.87 1.40 -14.63
CA LEU A 92 3.98 0.64 -13.41
C LEU A 92 3.76 -0.85 -13.62
N GLU A 93 2.78 -1.21 -14.44
CA GLU A 93 2.49 -2.61 -14.73
C GLU A 93 3.68 -3.31 -15.37
N ARG A 94 4.37 -2.63 -16.28
CA ARG A 94 5.58 -3.17 -16.89
C ARG A 94 6.70 -3.35 -15.88
N ARG A 95 6.89 -2.35 -15.04
CA ARG A 95 7.98 -2.33 -14.07
C ARG A 95 7.82 -3.40 -13.00
N PHE A 96 6.59 -3.66 -12.59
CA PHE A 96 6.28 -4.62 -11.53
C PHE A 96 5.72 -5.95 -12.05
N ALA A 97 5.97 -6.27 -13.32
CA ALA A 97 5.38 -7.45 -13.96
C ALA A 97 5.71 -8.76 -13.27
N GLY A 98 6.84 -8.83 -12.56
CA GLY A 98 7.23 -10.04 -11.83
C GLY A 98 6.68 -10.15 -10.43
N HIS A 99 5.87 -9.18 -10.00
CA HIS A 99 5.35 -9.10 -8.64
C HIS A 99 3.84 -9.14 -8.61
N GLU A 100 3.29 -9.66 -7.53
CA GLU A 100 1.83 -9.68 -7.34
C GLU A 100 1.38 -8.36 -6.75
N ILE A 101 0.71 -7.54 -7.56
CA ILE A 101 0.21 -6.23 -7.18
C ILE A 101 -1.31 -6.24 -7.29
N ALA A 102 -1.98 -5.80 -6.22
CA ALA A 102 -3.44 -5.80 -6.20
C ALA A 102 -4.02 -4.70 -7.08
N ASP A 103 -3.44 -3.51 -7.05
CA ASP A 103 -3.87 -2.40 -7.91
C ASP A 103 -2.82 -1.29 -7.90
N TYR A 104 -3.05 -0.27 -8.72
CA TYR A 104 -2.16 0.86 -8.91
C TYR A 104 -2.95 2.15 -8.74
N LEU A 105 -2.34 3.17 -8.14
CA LEU A 105 -2.99 4.43 -7.86
C LEU A 105 -2.05 5.56 -8.24
N GLN A 106 -2.42 6.32 -9.27
CA GLN A 106 -1.58 7.41 -9.77
C GLN A 106 -1.74 8.67 -8.91
N LYS A 107 -0.63 9.27 -8.55
CA LYS A 107 -0.60 10.54 -7.81
C LYS A 107 -0.69 11.71 -8.78
N PRO A 108 -1.35 12.79 -8.40
CA PRO A 108 -2.18 12.94 -7.19
C PRO A 108 -3.52 12.23 -7.35
N PHE A 109 -4.04 11.69 -6.27
CA PHE A 109 -5.34 11.01 -6.30
C PHE A 109 -6.33 11.70 -5.37
N ARG A 110 -7.61 11.48 -5.64
CA ARG A 110 -8.70 12.05 -4.85
C ARG A 110 -9.25 11.01 -3.90
N LEU A 111 -10.02 11.50 -2.92
CA LEU A 111 -10.68 10.64 -1.96
C LEU A 111 -11.50 9.55 -2.63
N GLU A 112 -12.28 9.90 -3.66
CA GLU A 112 -13.15 8.95 -4.35
C GLU A 112 -12.36 7.84 -5.01
N THR A 113 -11.25 8.18 -5.66
CA THR A 113 -10.41 7.19 -6.34
C THR A 113 -9.74 6.26 -5.32
N LEU A 114 -9.24 6.84 -4.23
CA LEU A 114 -8.64 6.04 -3.16
C LEU A 114 -9.69 5.09 -2.56
N ASP A 115 -10.88 5.60 -2.28
CA ASP A 115 -11.97 4.81 -1.72
C ASP A 115 -12.32 3.61 -2.61
N GLU A 116 -12.54 3.87 -3.90
CA GLU A 116 -12.89 2.81 -4.86
C GLU A 116 -11.79 1.76 -4.94
N THR A 117 -10.53 2.19 -5.03
CA THR A 117 -9.40 1.29 -5.16
C THR A 117 -9.27 0.39 -3.94
N VAL A 118 -9.27 0.99 -2.75
CA VAL A 118 -9.09 0.25 -1.50
C VAL A 118 -10.23 -0.73 -1.27
N ARG A 119 -11.47 -0.28 -1.47
CA ARG A 119 -12.64 -1.15 -1.26
C ARG A 119 -12.67 -2.31 -2.25
N ALA A 120 -12.28 -2.08 -3.50
CA ALA A 120 -12.23 -3.15 -4.50
C ALA A 120 -11.19 -4.21 -4.13
N VAL A 121 -10.02 -3.77 -3.67
CA VAL A 121 -8.96 -4.70 -3.25
C VAL A 121 -9.41 -5.52 -2.04
N LEU A 122 -10.02 -4.88 -1.05
CA LEU A 122 -10.48 -5.58 0.15
C LEU A 122 -11.62 -6.55 -0.17
N ALA A 123 -12.51 -6.18 -1.09
CA ALA A 123 -13.61 -7.06 -1.52
C ALA A 123 -13.08 -8.30 -2.22
N ASN A 124 -12.10 -8.13 -3.10
CA ASN A 124 -11.48 -9.26 -3.79
C ASN A 124 -10.78 -10.20 -2.83
N ARG A 125 -10.10 -9.65 -1.82
CA ARG A 125 -9.45 -10.46 -0.80
C ARG A 125 -10.46 -11.29 -0.01
N ALA A 126 -11.60 -10.70 0.35
CA ALA A 126 -12.66 -11.40 1.07
C ALA A 126 -13.24 -12.54 0.24
N GLN A 127 -13.38 -12.34 -1.08
CA GLN A 127 -13.89 -13.36 -1.98
C GLN A 127 -12.88 -14.49 -2.21
N ALA A 128 -11.60 -14.19 -2.15
CA ALA A 128 -10.54 -15.17 -2.38
C ALA A 128 -10.35 -16.12 -1.19
N SER A 129 -10.80 -15.71 -0.03
CA SER A 129 -10.72 -16.53 1.16
C SER A 129 -12.01 -17.36 1.34
#